data_17ee6544644ad1570c167b16d846e40e
#
_entry.id   17ee6544644ad1570c167b16d846e40e
#
_cell.length_a   1.000
_cell.length_b   1.000
_cell.length_c   1.000
_cell.angle_alpha   90.00
_cell.angle_beta   90.00
_cell.angle_gamma   90.00
#
_symmetry.space_group_name_H-M   'P 1'
#
loop_
_entity.id
_entity.type
_entity.pdbx_description
1 polymer ?
#
loop_
_entity_poly.entity_id
_entity_poly.type
_entity_poly.pdbx_seq_one_letter_code
_entity_poly.pdbx_strand_id
1 'polypeptide(L)'
;MLVETTYDGKRKMFELMNDIKDTYVMQLPHKRNSVALKSWEGEMEKFREKLEEFYGITITDEDIKKAIVLKNKERDLILKYLELGKLNPAPVSGYELGSRLDSLSFEPDMKKRMEGLEKRIEEVMDDWEKNYKGKESRRPRILVTGCPNGGVRDKTVKIIEELGADVVAFDSCSGIRECIDKVDETLPVNEALAKKYLNINCSVMSPNTCRMDYIQEMIDDYKVDGVLEIILQACHTFAIESHNVKKAVSEKD
;
A
#
# COMPACT_ATOMS: atom_id res chain seq x y z
N MET A 1 -23.11 -2.54 -0.13
CA MET A 1 -21.68 -2.78 0.10
C MET A 1 -20.90 -2.39 -1.15
N LEU A 2 -19.67 -1.84 -1.04
CA LEU A 2 -18.79 -1.54 -2.17
C LEU A 2 -17.69 -2.60 -2.26
N VAL A 3 -17.45 -3.12 -3.44
CA VAL A 3 -16.44 -4.15 -3.74
C VAL A 3 -15.83 -3.95 -5.14
N GLU A 4 -14.70 -4.59 -5.41
CA GLU A 4 -13.97 -4.47 -6.68
C GLU A 4 -13.56 -5.83 -7.24
N THR A 5 -13.48 -5.95 -8.56
CA THR A 5 -13.18 -7.20 -9.26
C THR A 5 -11.68 -7.48 -9.34
N THR A 6 -11.03 -7.75 -8.20
CA THR A 6 -9.58 -7.99 -8.17
C THR A 6 -9.19 -9.34 -8.76
N TYR A 7 -9.94 -10.43 -8.49
CA TYR A 7 -9.70 -11.75 -9.06
C TYR A 7 -10.98 -12.61 -9.10
N ASP A 8 -10.97 -13.69 -9.85
CA ASP A 8 -12.17 -14.45 -10.22
C ASP A 8 -12.99 -14.97 -9.04
N GLY A 9 -12.33 -15.51 -8.03
CA GLY A 9 -13.02 -16.00 -6.83
C GLY A 9 -13.84 -14.92 -6.13
N LYS A 10 -13.30 -13.69 -6.02
CA LYS A 10 -14.05 -12.54 -5.45
C LYS A 10 -15.26 -12.18 -6.32
N ARG A 11 -15.08 -12.12 -7.64
CA ARG A 11 -16.18 -11.78 -8.55
C ARG A 11 -17.38 -12.70 -8.34
N LYS A 12 -17.14 -14.02 -8.26
CA LYS A 12 -18.20 -15.00 -7.98
C LYS A 12 -18.77 -14.89 -6.57
N MET A 13 -17.94 -14.61 -5.58
CA MET A 13 -18.39 -14.38 -4.21
C MET A 13 -19.36 -13.17 -4.12
N PHE A 14 -19.10 -12.11 -4.88
CA PHE A 14 -19.95 -10.91 -4.85
C PHE A 14 -21.34 -11.15 -5.40
N GLU A 15 -21.54 -12.07 -6.33
CA GLU A 15 -22.86 -12.50 -6.78
C GLU A 15 -23.67 -13.07 -5.58
N LEU A 16 -23.04 -13.97 -4.80
CA LEU A 16 -23.68 -14.56 -3.61
C LEU A 16 -23.90 -13.54 -2.49
N MET A 17 -22.96 -12.61 -2.31
CA MET A 17 -23.10 -11.55 -1.31
C MET A 17 -24.23 -10.60 -1.63
N ASN A 18 -24.55 -10.37 -2.91
CA ASN A 18 -25.64 -9.51 -3.32
C ASN A 18 -27.01 -10.08 -2.92
N ASP A 19 -27.15 -11.39 -2.76
CA ASP A 19 -28.38 -12.02 -2.25
C ASP A 19 -28.63 -11.70 -0.77
N ILE A 20 -27.56 -11.32 -0.05
CA ILE A 20 -27.62 -11.00 1.39
C ILE A 20 -27.69 -9.48 1.61
N LYS A 21 -26.93 -8.72 0.84
CA LYS A 21 -26.80 -7.27 0.98
C LYS A 21 -26.49 -6.62 -0.37
N ASP A 22 -27.27 -5.62 -0.75
CA ASP A 22 -27.02 -4.83 -1.96
C ASP A 22 -25.54 -4.53 -2.13
N THR A 23 -24.97 -5.00 -3.25
CA THR A 23 -23.55 -4.94 -3.51
C THR A 23 -23.27 -4.19 -4.80
N TYR A 24 -22.60 -3.04 -4.70
CA TYR A 24 -22.07 -2.33 -5.86
C TYR A 24 -20.68 -2.84 -6.19
N VAL A 25 -20.49 -3.31 -7.42
CA VAL A 25 -19.24 -3.93 -7.89
C VAL A 25 -18.56 -3.02 -8.89
N MET A 26 -17.38 -2.48 -8.54
CA MET A 26 -16.53 -1.74 -9.47
C MET A 26 -15.71 -2.71 -10.32
N GLN A 27 -15.69 -2.48 -11.65
CA GLN A 27 -14.92 -3.29 -12.60
C GLN A 27 -13.49 -2.79 -12.69
N LEU A 28 -12.55 -3.50 -12.04
CA LEU A 28 -11.13 -3.13 -12.05
C LEU A 28 -10.44 -3.60 -13.34
N PRO A 29 -9.85 -2.70 -14.16
CA PRO A 29 -8.99 -3.10 -15.27
C PRO A 29 -7.67 -3.72 -14.77
N HIS A 30 -7.18 -4.74 -15.47
CA HIS A 30 -5.95 -5.45 -15.12
C HIS A 30 -4.76 -5.09 -16.02
N LYS A 31 -4.84 -3.98 -16.78
CA LYS A 31 -3.79 -3.50 -17.69
C LYS A 31 -3.58 -2.00 -17.53
N ARG A 32 -2.36 -1.55 -17.81
CA ARG A 32 -2.00 -0.12 -17.81
C ARG A 32 -1.92 0.39 -19.24
N ASN A 33 -3.07 0.67 -19.86
CA ASN A 33 -3.17 1.26 -21.19
C ASN A 33 -4.32 2.27 -21.27
N SER A 34 -4.41 3.00 -22.39
CA SER A 34 -5.41 4.06 -22.57
C SER A 34 -6.86 3.57 -22.52
N VAL A 35 -7.12 2.33 -22.95
CA VAL A 35 -8.46 1.73 -22.89
C VAL A 35 -8.85 1.43 -21.45
N ALA A 36 -7.93 0.84 -20.70
CA ALA A 36 -8.11 0.56 -19.28
C ALA A 36 -8.30 1.85 -18.47
N LEU A 37 -7.52 2.90 -18.78
CA LEU A 37 -7.66 4.20 -18.12
C LEU A 37 -9.07 4.78 -18.31
N LYS A 38 -9.54 4.85 -19.55
CA LYS A 38 -10.91 5.34 -19.85
C LYS A 38 -12.01 4.51 -19.21
N SER A 39 -11.82 3.17 -19.19
CA SER A 39 -12.75 2.27 -18.50
C SER A 39 -12.80 2.57 -17.00
N TRP A 40 -11.63 2.81 -16.39
CA TRP A 40 -11.53 3.09 -14.95
C TRP A 40 -12.06 4.48 -14.60
N GLU A 41 -11.84 5.49 -15.44
CA GLU A 41 -12.49 6.81 -15.31
C GLU A 41 -14.02 6.68 -15.30
N GLY A 42 -14.59 5.89 -16.21
CA GLY A 42 -16.02 5.63 -16.25
C GLY A 42 -16.55 4.88 -15.01
N GLU A 43 -15.76 3.99 -14.41
CA GLU A 43 -16.12 3.34 -13.14
C GLU A 43 -16.08 4.32 -11.95
N MET A 44 -15.15 5.26 -11.92
CA MET A 44 -15.10 6.35 -10.93
C MET A 44 -16.36 7.24 -11.01
N GLU A 45 -16.77 7.63 -12.23
CA GLU A 45 -17.98 8.42 -12.42
C GLU A 45 -19.24 7.69 -11.95
N LYS A 46 -19.44 6.47 -12.41
CA LYS A 46 -20.58 5.64 -11.96
C LYS A 46 -20.60 5.44 -10.45
N PHE A 47 -19.43 5.30 -9.83
CA PHE A 47 -19.33 5.16 -8.38
C PHE A 47 -19.75 6.43 -7.66
N ARG A 48 -19.35 7.60 -8.17
CA ARG A 48 -19.79 8.91 -7.69
C ARG A 48 -21.31 9.03 -7.77
N GLU A 49 -21.90 8.79 -8.95
CA GLU A 49 -23.36 8.80 -9.16
C GLU A 49 -24.07 7.87 -8.16
N LYS A 50 -23.51 6.67 -7.93
CA LYS A 50 -24.09 5.72 -6.98
C LYS A 50 -24.02 6.18 -5.53
N LEU A 51 -22.97 6.89 -5.13
CA LEU A 51 -22.89 7.50 -3.80
C LEU A 51 -23.87 8.67 -3.66
N GLU A 52 -24.03 9.50 -4.66
CA GLU A 52 -25.00 10.61 -4.70
C GLU A 52 -26.42 10.09 -4.56
N GLU A 53 -26.77 9.05 -5.34
CA GLU A 53 -28.08 8.38 -5.25
C GLU A 53 -28.34 7.81 -3.85
N PHE A 54 -27.34 7.07 -3.32
CA PHE A 54 -27.52 6.35 -2.05
C PHE A 54 -27.63 7.27 -0.84
N TYR A 55 -26.85 8.37 -0.82
CA TYR A 55 -26.83 9.30 0.32
C TYR A 55 -27.73 10.53 0.13
N GLY A 56 -28.29 10.75 -1.06
CA GLY A 56 -29.07 11.94 -1.39
C GLY A 56 -28.29 13.24 -1.33
N ILE A 57 -27.02 13.20 -1.74
CA ILE A 57 -26.07 14.33 -1.72
C ILE A 57 -25.55 14.61 -3.13
N THR A 58 -24.94 15.76 -3.31
CA THR A 58 -24.14 16.08 -4.51
C THR A 58 -22.67 16.13 -4.17
N ILE A 59 -21.84 15.41 -4.91
CA ILE A 59 -20.39 15.38 -4.76
C ILE A 59 -19.77 16.19 -5.90
N THR A 60 -19.23 17.36 -5.60
CA THR A 60 -18.62 18.23 -6.64
C THR A 60 -17.16 17.86 -6.89
N ASP A 61 -16.65 18.22 -8.07
CA ASP A 61 -15.21 18.09 -8.37
C ASP A 61 -14.34 18.85 -7.37
N GLU A 62 -14.84 19.98 -6.85
CA GLU A 62 -14.14 20.78 -5.87
C GLU A 62 -14.02 20.05 -4.54
N ASP A 63 -15.04 19.31 -4.12
CA ASP A 63 -14.99 18.49 -2.90
C ASP A 63 -13.98 17.35 -3.04
N ILE A 64 -13.96 16.70 -4.21
CA ILE A 64 -13.00 15.64 -4.49
C ILE A 64 -11.57 16.19 -4.53
N LYS A 65 -11.35 17.36 -5.16
CA LYS A 65 -10.03 18.03 -5.16
C LYS A 65 -9.53 18.33 -3.76
N LYS A 66 -10.38 18.86 -2.88
CA LYS A 66 -10.02 19.08 -1.46
C LYS A 66 -9.62 17.78 -0.77
N ALA A 67 -10.37 16.70 -1.02
CA ALA A 67 -10.06 15.39 -0.48
C ALA A 67 -8.74 14.81 -1.04
N ILE A 68 -8.45 15.00 -2.33
CA ILE A 68 -7.18 14.62 -2.97
C ILE A 68 -6.00 15.32 -2.30
N VAL A 69 -6.05 16.65 -2.13
CA VAL A 69 -4.98 17.42 -1.48
C VAL A 69 -4.72 16.91 -0.07
N LEU A 70 -5.79 16.67 0.70
CA LEU A 70 -5.67 16.15 2.07
C LEU A 70 -5.08 14.73 2.09
N LYS A 71 -5.55 13.86 1.20
CA LYS A 71 -5.06 12.47 1.11
C LYS A 71 -3.62 12.41 0.61
N ASN A 72 -3.20 13.30 -0.27
CA ASN A 72 -1.80 13.40 -0.70
C ASN A 72 -0.87 13.80 0.46
N LYS A 73 -1.31 14.72 1.35
CA LYS A 73 -0.56 15.05 2.56
C LYS A 73 -0.43 13.84 3.50
N GLU A 74 -1.49 13.08 3.68
CA GLU A 74 -1.44 11.84 4.47
C GLU A 74 -0.45 10.83 3.85
N ARG A 75 -0.45 10.66 2.52
CA ARG A 75 0.52 9.80 1.82
C ARG A 75 1.97 10.22 2.07
N ASP A 76 2.25 11.52 2.00
CA ASP A 76 3.59 12.05 2.29
C ASP A 76 4.05 11.73 3.73
N LEU A 77 3.15 11.83 4.70
CA LEU A 77 3.47 11.47 6.09
C LEU A 77 3.70 9.96 6.27
N ILE A 78 2.87 9.13 5.63
CA ILE A 78 3.04 7.67 5.66
C ILE A 78 4.39 7.29 5.04
N LEU A 79 4.75 7.88 3.89
CA LEU A 79 6.05 7.65 3.27
C LEU A 79 7.20 8.05 4.19
N LYS A 80 7.16 9.24 4.81
CA LYS A 80 8.16 9.67 5.79
C LYS A 80 8.32 8.69 6.94
N TYR A 81 7.20 8.15 7.43
CA TYR A 81 7.25 7.15 8.50
C TYR A 81 7.90 5.83 8.04
N LEU A 82 7.55 5.35 6.85
CA LEU A 82 8.15 4.16 6.25
C LEU A 82 9.64 4.34 5.95
N GLU A 83 10.04 5.54 5.52
CA GLU A 83 11.44 5.87 5.24
C GLU A 83 12.35 5.89 6.48
N LEU A 84 11.80 5.88 7.69
CA LEU A 84 12.57 5.64 8.91
C LEU A 84 13.32 4.29 8.83
N GLY A 85 12.76 3.30 8.14
CA GLY A 85 13.44 2.03 7.88
C GLY A 85 14.72 2.15 7.04
N LYS A 86 14.96 3.26 6.32
CA LYS A 86 16.21 3.50 5.57
C LYS A 86 17.38 3.83 6.50
N LEU A 87 17.12 4.30 7.71
CA LEU A 87 18.16 4.63 8.69
C LEU A 87 18.87 3.37 9.21
N ASN A 88 20.13 3.52 9.61
CA ASN A 88 20.91 2.44 10.23
C ASN A 88 21.64 2.97 11.49
N PRO A 89 21.34 2.45 12.68
CA PRO A 89 20.30 1.44 12.98
C PRO A 89 18.90 1.90 12.65
N ALA A 90 17.99 0.97 12.29
CA ALA A 90 16.59 1.31 12.08
C ALA A 90 15.97 1.75 13.41
N PRO A 91 15.37 2.96 13.48
CA PRO A 91 14.87 3.52 14.74
C PRO A 91 13.56 2.89 15.22
N VAL A 92 12.87 2.20 14.33
CA VAL A 92 11.57 1.56 14.58
C VAL A 92 11.64 0.12 14.14
N SER A 93 11.10 -0.80 14.94
CA SER A 93 10.98 -2.20 14.54
C SER A 93 10.00 -2.35 13.36
N GLY A 94 10.21 -3.34 12.51
CA GLY A 94 9.27 -3.67 11.44
C GLY A 94 7.91 -4.08 11.99
N TYR A 95 7.88 -4.70 13.18
CA TYR A 95 6.62 -5.00 13.86
C TYR A 95 5.82 -3.71 14.15
N GLU A 96 6.47 -2.68 14.67
CA GLU A 96 5.83 -1.38 14.93
C GLU A 96 5.44 -0.70 13.61
N LEU A 97 6.34 -0.65 12.62
CA LEU A 97 6.05 -0.05 11.30
C LEU A 97 4.75 -0.63 10.71
N GLY A 98 4.67 -1.95 10.61
CA GLY A 98 3.49 -2.60 10.06
C GLY A 98 2.24 -2.44 10.91
N SER A 99 2.36 -2.52 12.26
CA SER A 99 1.22 -2.37 13.16
C SER A 99 0.64 -0.96 13.13
N ARG A 100 1.49 0.05 13.03
CA ARG A 100 1.07 1.44 12.90
C ARG A 100 0.28 1.68 11.62
N LEU A 101 0.78 1.17 10.48
CA LEU A 101 0.09 1.29 9.20
C LEU A 101 -1.30 0.65 9.24
N ASP A 102 -1.42 -0.54 9.80
CA ASP A 102 -2.73 -1.19 9.94
C ASP A 102 -3.65 -0.39 10.86
N SER A 103 -3.11 0.20 11.94
CA SER A 103 -3.89 0.99 12.90
C SER A 103 -4.48 2.28 12.29
N LEU A 104 -3.84 2.86 11.27
CA LEU A 104 -4.36 4.05 10.60
C LEU A 104 -5.76 3.83 10.01
N SER A 105 -6.08 2.62 9.57
CA SER A 105 -7.39 2.30 9.00
C SER A 105 -8.52 2.27 10.04
N PHE A 106 -8.21 2.19 11.34
CA PHE A 106 -9.19 2.17 12.43
C PHE A 106 -9.50 3.56 13.02
N GLU A 107 -8.75 4.60 12.68
CA GLU A 107 -9.07 5.98 13.03
C GLU A 107 -9.74 6.67 11.84
N PRO A 108 -11.06 6.95 11.90
CA PRO A 108 -11.79 7.54 10.78
C PRO A 108 -11.42 9.02 10.53
N ASP A 109 -10.95 9.72 11.57
CA ASP A 109 -10.54 11.14 11.45
C ASP A 109 -9.13 11.23 10.86
N MET A 110 -9.05 11.62 9.58
CA MET A 110 -7.79 11.78 8.85
C MET A 110 -6.85 12.79 9.50
N LYS A 111 -7.38 13.87 10.09
CA LYS A 111 -6.57 14.88 10.75
C LYS A 111 -5.88 14.32 11.98
N LYS A 112 -6.60 13.57 12.81
CA LYS A 112 -6.03 12.87 13.97
C LYS A 112 -4.99 11.83 13.56
N ARG A 113 -5.23 11.09 12.45
CA ARG A 113 -4.23 10.16 11.92
C ARG A 113 -2.94 10.85 11.56
N MET A 114 -3.02 11.98 10.83
CA MET A 114 -1.85 12.75 10.42
C MET A 114 -1.10 13.33 11.62
N GLU A 115 -1.81 13.97 12.55
CA GLU A 115 -1.23 14.54 13.79
C GLU A 115 -0.52 13.45 14.63
N GLY A 116 -1.16 12.28 14.78
CA GLY A 116 -0.58 11.16 15.51
C GLY A 116 0.66 10.56 14.84
N LEU A 117 0.67 10.53 13.50
CA LEU A 117 1.80 10.02 12.73
C LEU A 117 2.97 11.02 12.74
N GLU A 118 2.70 12.30 12.54
CA GLU A 118 3.70 13.38 12.58
C GLU A 118 4.41 13.43 13.95
N LYS A 119 3.64 13.43 15.03
CA LYS A 119 4.18 13.36 16.38
C LYS A 119 5.08 12.14 16.59
N ARG A 120 4.65 10.95 16.08
CA ARG A 120 5.46 9.74 16.21
C ARG A 120 6.78 9.82 15.45
N ILE A 121 6.76 10.39 14.24
CA ILE A 121 7.97 10.61 13.43
C ILE A 121 8.95 11.53 14.20
N GLU A 122 8.46 12.62 14.77
CA GLU A 122 9.27 13.55 15.55
C GLU A 122 9.91 12.85 16.77
N GLU A 123 9.11 12.13 17.56
CA GLU A 123 9.60 11.37 18.73
C GLU A 123 10.69 10.37 18.37
N VAL A 124 10.48 9.62 17.29
CA VAL A 124 11.44 8.63 16.80
C VAL A 124 12.73 9.27 16.30
N MET A 125 12.62 10.35 15.55
CA MET A 125 13.79 11.06 15.03
C MET A 125 14.59 11.73 16.12
N ASP A 126 13.94 12.31 17.12
CA ASP A 126 14.58 12.90 18.30
C ASP A 126 15.37 11.85 19.09
N ASP A 127 14.80 10.66 19.30
CA ASP A 127 15.48 9.56 19.98
C ASP A 127 16.66 9.05 19.16
N TRP A 128 16.46 8.87 17.86
CA TRP A 128 17.50 8.41 16.94
C TRP A 128 18.69 9.37 16.87
N GLU A 129 18.43 10.66 16.75
CA GLU A 129 19.48 11.70 16.73
C GLU A 129 20.32 11.68 18.02
N LYS A 130 19.68 11.49 19.19
CA LYS A 130 20.35 11.50 20.49
C LYS A 130 21.12 10.20 20.79
N ASN A 131 20.57 9.05 20.38
CA ASN A 131 21.04 7.76 20.90
C ASN A 131 21.70 6.87 19.84
N TYR A 132 21.43 7.08 18.56
CA TYR A 132 21.83 6.16 17.48
C TYR A 132 22.63 6.81 16.36
N LYS A 133 22.55 8.11 16.17
CA LYS A 133 23.30 8.82 15.12
C LYS A 133 24.80 8.56 15.22
N GLY A 134 25.39 8.10 14.10
CA GLY A 134 26.80 7.72 14.03
C GLY A 134 27.12 6.31 14.53
N LYS A 135 26.12 5.55 14.94
CA LYS A 135 26.24 4.12 15.20
C LYS A 135 25.82 3.34 13.95
N GLU A 136 26.33 2.13 13.81
CA GLU A 136 25.93 1.20 12.76
C GLU A 136 25.45 -0.11 13.36
N SER A 137 24.36 -0.64 12.85
CA SER A 137 23.89 -1.99 13.10
C SER A 137 24.42 -2.91 11.99
N ARG A 138 24.82 -4.12 12.38
CA ARG A 138 25.20 -5.21 11.44
C ARG A 138 24.10 -6.28 11.38
N ARG A 139 22.93 -6.00 11.90
CA ARG A 139 21.78 -6.92 11.82
C ARG A 139 21.33 -7.01 10.36
N PRO A 140 21.05 -8.23 9.84
CA PRO A 140 20.49 -8.37 8.49
C PRO A 140 19.22 -7.56 8.32
N ARG A 141 19.09 -6.89 7.20
CA ARG A 141 17.98 -5.99 6.85
C ARG A 141 17.03 -6.70 5.90
N ILE A 142 15.77 -6.82 6.29
CA ILE A 142 14.79 -7.65 5.60
C ILE A 142 13.68 -6.79 4.99
N LEU A 143 13.39 -6.99 3.71
CA LEU A 143 12.19 -6.52 3.04
C LEU A 143 11.11 -7.62 3.12
N VAL A 144 9.91 -7.28 3.59
CA VAL A 144 8.75 -8.15 3.54
C VAL A 144 7.85 -7.73 2.36
N THR A 145 7.57 -8.67 1.45
CA THR A 145 6.71 -8.44 0.27
C THR A 145 5.56 -9.44 0.24
N GLY A 146 4.59 -9.25 -0.65
CA GLY A 146 3.48 -10.18 -0.91
C GLY A 146 2.12 -9.71 -0.42
N CYS A 147 1.37 -10.63 0.16
CA CYS A 147 0.03 -10.39 0.69
C CYS A 147 0.03 -9.52 1.95
N PRO A 148 -1.12 -8.92 2.32
CA PRO A 148 -1.27 -8.28 3.64
C PRO A 148 -0.90 -9.24 4.76
N ASN A 149 -0.08 -8.78 5.71
CA ASN A 149 0.54 -9.65 6.73
C ASN A 149 0.04 -9.39 8.16
N GLY A 150 -0.98 -8.53 8.36
CA GLY A 150 -1.47 -8.17 9.69
C GLY A 150 -1.76 -9.37 10.60
N GLY A 151 -2.48 -10.37 10.08
CA GLY A 151 -2.84 -11.58 10.85
C GLY A 151 -1.69 -12.57 11.09
N VAL A 152 -0.52 -12.38 10.49
CA VAL A 152 0.63 -13.30 10.61
C VAL A 152 1.91 -12.61 11.08
N ARG A 153 1.85 -11.33 11.45
CA ARG A 153 3.02 -10.53 11.83
C ARG A 153 3.73 -11.08 13.07
N ASP A 154 2.99 -11.60 14.05
CA ASP A 154 3.55 -12.20 15.24
C ASP A 154 4.43 -13.42 14.94
N LYS A 155 4.02 -14.23 13.96
CA LYS A 155 4.76 -15.45 13.59
C LYS A 155 5.72 -15.27 12.40
N THR A 156 5.89 -14.07 11.92
CA THR A 156 6.81 -13.74 10.82
C THR A 156 7.75 -12.61 11.24
N VAL A 157 7.30 -11.36 11.15
CA VAL A 157 8.12 -10.17 11.44
C VAL A 157 8.72 -10.21 12.83
N LYS A 158 7.91 -10.50 13.87
CA LYS A 158 8.37 -10.55 15.25
C LYS A 158 9.45 -11.62 15.47
N ILE A 159 9.26 -12.81 14.92
CA ILE A 159 10.25 -13.90 15.05
C ILE A 159 11.56 -13.53 14.33
N ILE A 160 11.50 -12.91 13.14
CA ILE A 160 12.69 -12.43 12.43
C ILE A 160 13.49 -11.45 13.31
N GLU A 161 12.80 -10.51 13.94
CA GLU A 161 13.44 -9.50 14.79
C GLU A 161 14.00 -10.09 16.08
N GLU A 162 13.31 -11.05 16.69
CA GLU A 162 13.79 -11.80 17.86
C GLU A 162 15.03 -12.64 17.54
N LEU A 163 15.15 -13.12 16.30
CA LEU A 163 16.34 -13.87 15.82
C LEU A 163 17.49 -12.97 15.42
N GLY A 164 17.36 -11.66 15.50
CA GLY A 164 18.45 -10.72 15.33
C GLY A 164 18.57 -10.08 13.95
N ALA A 165 17.53 -10.10 13.13
CA ALA A 165 17.43 -9.28 11.92
C ALA A 165 16.54 -8.05 12.16
N ASP A 166 16.55 -7.08 11.24
CA ASP A 166 15.69 -5.91 11.25
C ASP A 166 14.77 -5.94 10.02
N VAL A 167 13.44 -5.96 10.22
CA VAL A 167 12.50 -5.78 9.12
C VAL A 167 12.33 -4.29 8.87
N VAL A 168 12.89 -3.82 7.76
CA VAL A 168 13.05 -2.39 7.48
C VAL A 168 12.09 -1.84 6.44
N ALA A 169 11.44 -2.71 5.66
CA ALA A 169 10.55 -2.30 4.58
C ALA A 169 9.44 -3.32 4.31
N PHE A 170 8.31 -2.81 3.79
CA PHE A 170 7.15 -3.61 3.42
C PHE A 170 6.63 -3.24 2.03
N ASP A 171 6.71 -4.16 1.06
CA ASP A 171 5.96 -4.10 -0.18
C ASP A 171 4.67 -4.89 -0.03
N SER A 172 3.64 -4.29 0.56
CA SER A 172 2.33 -4.89 0.77
C SER A 172 1.19 -3.95 0.42
N CYS A 173 -0.03 -4.45 0.35
CA CYS A 173 -1.22 -3.65 0.09
C CYS A 173 -1.52 -2.64 1.20
N SER A 174 -1.07 -2.91 2.43
CA SER A 174 -1.22 -1.98 3.55
C SER A 174 -0.04 -1.02 3.56
N GLY A 175 -0.23 0.21 3.14
CA GLY A 175 0.71 1.29 3.32
C GLY A 175 1.48 1.71 2.07
N ILE A 176 2.65 1.13 1.80
CA ILE A 176 3.58 1.72 0.83
C ILE A 176 3.03 1.78 -0.60
N ARG A 177 2.35 0.75 -1.09
CA ARG A 177 1.81 0.73 -2.45
C ARG A 177 0.76 1.83 -2.68
N GLU A 178 0.01 2.19 -1.66
CA GLU A 178 -0.94 3.31 -1.76
C GLU A 178 -0.22 4.66 -1.79
N CYS A 179 0.97 4.75 -1.20
CA CYS A 179 1.66 6.01 -0.97
C CYS A 179 2.78 6.32 -1.98
N ILE A 180 3.24 5.33 -2.76
CA ILE A 180 4.34 5.48 -3.74
C ILE A 180 4.08 6.66 -4.69
N ASP A 181 2.85 6.73 -5.26
CA ASP A 181 2.45 7.83 -6.13
C ASP A 181 1.34 8.66 -5.48
N LYS A 182 1.38 9.95 -5.68
CA LYS A 182 0.29 10.86 -5.35
C LYS A 182 -0.73 10.97 -6.49
N VAL A 183 -1.93 11.41 -6.17
CA VAL A 183 -2.89 11.84 -7.18
C VAL A 183 -2.40 13.17 -7.76
N ASP A 184 -2.33 13.29 -9.08
CA ASP A 184 -1.96 14.51 -9.76
C ASP A 184 -3.07 15.57 -9.60
N GLU A 185 -2.80 16.63 -8.84
CA GLU A 185 -3.74 17.68 -8.50
C GLU A 185 -4.04 18.64 -9.69
N THR A 186 -3.29 18.52 -10.79
CA THR A 186 -3.42 19.38 -11.98
C THR A 186 -4.38 18.82 -13.03
N LEU A 187 -4.70 17.54 -12.97
CA LEU A 187 -5.56 16.84 -13.92
C LEU A 187 -7.05 16.94 -13.55
N PRO A 188 -7.96 16.68 -14.52
CA PRO A 188 -9.36 16.42 -14.23
C PRO A 188 -9.50 15.29 -13.19
N VAL A 189 -10.45 15.44 -12.26
CA VAL A 189 -10.56 14.62 -11.06
C VAL A 189 -10.60 13.12 -11.35
N ASN A 190 -11.49 12.69 -12.25
CA ASN A 190 -11.63 11.26 -12.55
C ASN A 190 -10.41 10.69 -13.26
N GLU A 191 -9.77 11.47 -14.15
CA GLU A 191 -8.52 11.10 -14.81
C GLU A 191 -7.38 10.95 -13.78
N ALA A 192 -7.25 11.93 -12.87
CA ALA A 192 -6.23 11.92 -11.83
C ALA A 192 -6.34 10.69 -10.90
N LEU A 193 -7.56 10.42 -10.44
CA LEU A 193 -7.85 9.24 -9.61
C LEU A 193 -7.61 7.95 -10.38
N ALA A 194 -8.12 7.86 -11.61
CA ALA A 194 -7.98 6.67 -12.44
C ALA A 194 -6.50 6.36 -12.73
N LYS A 195 -5.68 7.36 -13.07
CA LYS A 195 -4.23 7.19 -13.26
C LYS A 195 -3.55 6.67 -12.00
N LYS A 196 -3.82 7.30 -10.85
CA LYS A 196 -3.22 6.89 -9.57
C LYS A 196 -3.56 5.45 -9.24
N TYR A 197 -4.84 5.10 -9.25
CA TYR A 197 -5.28 3.77 -8.79
C TYR A 197 -5.07 2.65 -9.82
N LEU A 198 -4.92 2.97 -11.10
CA LEU A 198 -4.50 2.00 -12.11
C LEU A 198 -3.00 1.67 -12.00
N ASN A 199 -2.18 2.58 -11.45
CA ASN A 199 -0.75 2.41 -11.30
C ASN A 199 -0.34 1.73 -9.97
N ILE A 200 -1.30 1.37 -9.13
CA ILE A 200 -0.99 0.57 -7.93
C ILE A 200 -0.33 -0.75 -8.34
N ASN A 201 0.78 -1.09 -7.72
CA ASN A 201 1.56 -2.30 -7.94
C ASN A 201 0.88 -3.54 -7.34
N CYS A 202 -0.38 -3.79 -7.72
CA CYS A 202 -1.16 -4.94 -7.28
C CYS A 202 -0.83 -6.17 -8.11
N SER A 203 -0.80 -7.36 -7.51
CA SER A 203 -0.53 -8.63 -8.19
C SER A 203 -1.56 -9.00 -9.27
N VAL A 204 -2.71 -8.33 -9.33
CA VAL A 204 -3.73 -8.54 -10.37
C VAL A 204 -3.38 -7.86 -11.70
N MET A 205 -2.43 -6.93 -11.69
CA MET A 205 -1.99 -6.24 -12.90
C MET A 205 -1.16 -7.18 -13.79
N SER A 206 -1.40 -7.13 -15.11
CA SER A 206 -0.70 -8.00 -16.05
C SER A 206 -0.42 -7.27 -17.37
N PRO A 207 0.90 -7.04 -17.72
CA PRO A 207 2.09 -7.35 -16.91
C PRO A 207 2.23 -6.43 -15.70
N ASN A 208 2.99 -6.86 -14.67
CA ASN A 208 3.25 -6.10 -13.45
C ASN A 208 4.75 -5.77 -13.28
N THR A 209 5.40 -5.33 -14.34
CA THR A 209 6.84 -5.01 -14.34
C THR A 209 7.17 -3.90 -13.36
N CYS A 210 6.32 -2.86 -13.26
CA CYS A 210 6.55 -1.74 -12.33
C CYS A 210 6.69 -2.19 -10.86
N ARG A 211 6.03 -3.29 -10.46
CA ARG A 211 6.23 -3.85 -9.12
C ARG A 211 7.62 -4.47 -8.96
N MET A 212 8.10 -5.14 -9.99
CA MET A 212 9.44 -5.76 -9.96
C MET A 212 10.53 -4.68 -9.89
N ASP A 213 10.41 -3.66 -10.72
CA ASP A 213 11.33 -2.50 -10.70
C ASP A 213 11.33 -1.84 -9.31
N TYR A 214 10.15 -1.65 -8.72
CA TYR A 214 10.02 -1.05 -7.40
C TYR A 214 10.61 -1.90 -6.27
N ILE A 215 10.47 -3.23 -6.33
CA ILE A 215 11.11 -4.14 -5.36
C ILE A 215 12.64 -3.99 -5.44
N GLN A 216 13.20 -3.88 -6.65
CA GLN A 216 14.64 -3.66 -6.85
C GLN A 216 15.10 -2.30 -6.30
N GLU A 217 14.31 -1.24 -6.51
CA GLU A 217 14.57 0.08 -5.92
C GLU A 217 14.54 0.03 -4.38
N MET A 218 13.57 -0.69 -3.80
CA MET A 218 13.49 -0.86 -2.34
C MET A 218 14.70 -1.63 -1.78
N ILE A 219 15.20 -2.64 -2.48
CA ILE A 219 16.40 -3.38 -2.06
C ILE A 219 17.57 -2.42 -1.93
N ASP A 220 17.80 -1.57 -2.94
CA ASP A 220 18.89 -0.60 -2.94
C ASP A 220 18.68 0.50 -1.86
N ASP A 221 17.50 1.10 -1.82
CA ASP A 221 17.18 2.24 -0.95
C ASP A 221 17.26 1.88 0.53
N TYR A 222 16.74 0.72 0.88
CA TYR A 222 16.69 0.24 2.27
C TYR A 222 17.91 -0.62 2.63
N LYS A 223 18.86 -0.83 1.72
CA LYS A 223 20.04 -1.67 1.90
C LYS A 223 19.66 -3.05 2.44
N VAL A 224 18.81 -3.74 1.69
CA VAL A 224 18.21 -5.01 2.07
C VAL A 224 19.18 -6.16 1.84
N ASP A 225 19.36 -7.02 2.85
CA ASP A 225 20.19 -8.24 2.77
C ASP A 225 19.34 -9.48 2.42
N GLY A 226 18.01 -9.40 2.58
CA GLY A 226 17.14 -10.53 2.28
C GLY A 226 15.68 -10.11 2.08
N VAL A 227 14.97 -10.88 1.26
CA VAL A 227 13.55 -10.65 0.96
C VAL A 227 12.71 -11.83 1.44
N LEU A 228 11.69 -11.54 2.28
CA LEU A 228 10.68 -12.52 2.68
C LEU A 228 9.38 -12.25 1.93
N GLU A 229 8.92 -13.21 1.15
CA GLU A 229 7.63 -13.14 0.51
C GLU A 229 6.56 -13.90 1.28
N ILE A 230 5.48 -13.21 1.67
CA ILE A 230 4.34 -13.79 2.39
C ILE A 230 3.18 -13.97 1.42
N ILE A 231 2.78 -15.22 1.19
CA ILE A 231 1.68 -15.57 0.31
C ILE A 231 0.58 -16.25 1.12
N LEU A 232 -0.63 -15.71 1.07
CA LEU A 232 -1.79 -16.33 1.68
C LEU A 232 -2.19 -17.58 0.90
N GLN A 233 -2.61 -18.62 1.61
CA GLN A 233 -3.15 -19.82 0.97
C GLN A 233 -4.29 -19.45 0.03
N ALA A 234 -4.32 -20.06 -1.17
CA ALA A 234 -5.28 -19.79 -2.24
C ALA A 234 -5.24 -18.38 -2.86
N CYS A 235 -4.24 -17.55 -2.55
CA CYS A 235 -4.01 -16.31 -3.30
C CYS A 235 -3.19 -16.61 -4.57
N HIS A 236 -3.88 -17.05 -5.63
CA HIS A 236 -3.23 -17.52 -6.86
C HIS A 236 -2.43 -16.42 -7.56
N THR A 237 -2.88 -15.17 -7.54
CA THR A 237 -2.18 -14.05 -8.18
C THR A 237 -0.79 -13.85 -7.59
N PHE A 238 -0.67 -13.77 -6.26
CA PHE A 238 0.63 -13.67 -5.60
C PHE A 238 1.45 -14.95 -5.73
N ALA A 239 0.81 -16.13 -5.63
CA ALA A 239 1.53 -17.40 -5.74
C ALA A 239 2.18 -17.60 -7.11
N ILE A 240 1.56 -17.13 -8.19
CA ILE A 240 2.14 -17.18 -9.54
C ILE A 240 3.18 -16.07 -9.73
N GLU A 241 2.90 -14.86 -9.27
CA GLU A 241 3.80 -13.72 -9.39
C GLU A 241 5.11 -13.89 -8.60
N SER A 242 5.13 -14.74 -7.58
CA SER A 242 6.33 -15.06 -6.78
C SER A 242 7.51 -15.52 -7.65
N HIS A 243 7.24 -16.13 -8.80
CA HIS A 243 8.29 -16.43 -9.78
C HIS A 243 9.03 -15.18 -10.26
N ASN A 244 8.29 -14.13 -10.58
CA ASN A 244 8.86 -12.86 -11.05
C ASN A 244 9.56 -12.12 -9.91
N VAL A 245 8.98 -12.14 -8.69
CA VAL A 245 9.61 -11.56 -7.50
C VAL A 245 10.95 -12.22 -7.25
N LYS A 246 11.00 -13.57 -7.23
CA LYS A 246 12.25 -14.30 -7.06
C LYS A 246 13.28 -13.92 -8.11
N LYS A 247 12.88 -13.81 -9.38
CA LYS A 247 13.78 -13.40 -10.47
C LYS A 247 14.32 -11.98 -10.23
N ALA A 248 13.44 -11.01 -9.95
CA ALA A 248 13.83 -9.62 -9.70
C ALA A 248 14.80 -9.47 -8.52
N VAL A 249 14.61 -10.25 -7.45
CA VAL A 249 15.51 -10.27 -6.29
C VAL A 249 16.86 -10.88 -6.66
N SER A 250 16.87 -12.06 -7.35
CA SER A 250 18.14 -12.71 -7.74
C SER A 250 18.96 -11.94 -8.78
N GLU A 251 18.39 -10.97 -9.47
CA GLU A 251 19.13 -10.07 -10.38
C GLU A 251 19.91 -8.98 -9.61
N LYS A 252 19.71 -8.86 -8.30
CA LYS A 252 20.40 -7.92 -7.40
C LYS A 252 21.54 -8.56 -6.58
N ASP A 253 21.57 -9.91 -6.52
CA ASP A 253 22.67 -10.67 -5.92
C ASP A 253 23.92 -10.65 -6.85
#